data_3d47b4d693836baa4fa6d35b992c1e67
#
_entry.id   3d47b4d693836baa4fa6d35b992c1e67
#
_cell.length_a   1.000
_cell.length_b   1.000
_cell.length_c   1.000
_cell.angle_alpha   90.00
_cell.angle_beta   90.00
_cell.angle_gamma   90.00
#
_symmetry.space_group_name_H-M   'P 1'
#
loop_
_entity.id
_entity.type
_entity.pdbx_description
1 polymer ?
#
loop_
_entity_poly.entity_id
_entity_poly.type
_entity_poly.pdbx_seq_one_letter_code
_entity_poly.pdbx_strand_id
1 'polypeptide(L)'
;LLMTGCVFHEVRTQQFKLAAFCRIDGSVSARQEPPNPLLVGLVRHNGGVLEDQKNWSLIDHFVLESPGRWIFRAAPGTYGLVAFKDVNADGVYQQGEPFLPIDASQLVTCDSSHPHTELALFIPTEGRSRVEGEIDFMKFQSRSSSAQLQQTLGAATAYGVVTTLEDPRFREEHAAESLWRPYDFIFDVGPGVYFLEPYDARKIPVLFVHGINGTPSNFRYLVEHLDRTKYQPWLYYYPSGVRLASLADHLDQTMKTLQLQHGVTQYYVIAHSMGGLVSRGFLLRNQLGGSRARVPLYITISTPWAGHKAAQAGVDYAPAVVYVWNDMVPRSAYLTDLFFTNSDGEPVHRRLPDGVQHHLLFGFKHRGNAIGESSDGTVTLASQLYSGAQEDARRLYGFDETHMSILDSMETSRLVNRLLNDASP
;
A
#
# COMPACT_ATOMS: atom_id res chain seq x y z
N LEU A 1 6.72 6.29 34.28
CA LEU A 1 8.08 6.52 33.75
C LEU A 1 8.78 5.22 33.28
N LEU A 2 8.62 4.08 33.98
CA LEU A 2 9.22 2.79 33.57
C LEU A 2 8.53 2.15 32.34
N MET A 3 7.21 2.27 32.21
CA MET A 3 6.47 1.74 31.04
C MET A 3 6.79 2.50 29.74
N THR A 4 7.02 3.81 29.80
CA THR A 4 7.39 4.61 28.62
C THR A 4 8.77 4.25 28.07
N GLY A 5 9.74 3.88 28.90
CA GLY A 5 11.07 3.45 28.47
C GLY A 5 11.05 2.15 27.66
N CYS A 6 10.20 1.19 28.02
CA CYS A 6 10.08 -0.09 27.31
C CYS A 6 9.52 0.08 25.89
N VAL A 7 8.51 0.93 25.67
CA VAL A 7 7.90 1.15 24.36
C VAL A 7 8.91 1.76 23.37
N PHE A 8 9.68 2.76 23.78
CA PHE A 8 10.67 3.39 22.91
C PHE A 8 11.90 2.52 22.65
N HIS A 9 12.26 1.64 23.58
CA HIS A 9 13.26 0.61 23.32
C HIS A 9 12.76 -0.36 22.25
N GLU A 10 11.50 -0.78 22.35
CA GLU A 10 10.87 -1.65 21.36
C GLU A 10 10.84 -0.99 19.97
N VAL A 11 10.45 0.28 19.87
CA VAL A 11 10.49 1.01 18.58
C VAL A 11 11.87 0.92 17.91
N ARG A 12 12.96 1.14 18.68
CA ARG A 12 14.33 1.03 18.14
C ARG A 12 14.66 -0.40 17.69
N THR A 13 14.25 -1.39 18.45
CA THR A 13 14.44 -2.82 18.12
C THR A 13 13.73 -3.16 16.81
N GLN A 14 12.50 -2.71 16.63
CA GLN A 14 11.71 -2.92 15.42
C GLN A 14 12.36 -2.23 14.21
N GLN A 15 12.83 -1.00 14.39
CA GLN A 15 13.53 -0.25 13.36
C GLN A 15 14.84 -0.93 12.95
N PHE A 16 15.58 -1.46 13.91
CA PHE A 16 16.80 -2.22 13.64
C PHE A 16 16.52 -3.51 12.86
N LYS A 17 15.48 -4.27 13.23
CA LYS A 17 15.02 -5.45 12.50
C LYS A 17 14.64 -5.12 11.04
N LEU A 18 13.90 -4.03 10.82
CA LEU A 18 13.53 -3.57 9.46
C LEU A 18 14.75 -3.11 8.66
N ALA A 19 15.71 -2.44 9.29
CA ALA A 19 16.94 -1.97 8.65
C ALA A 19 17.90 -3.10 8.26
N ALA A 20 17.73 -4.31 8.82
CA ALA A 20 18.51 -5.48 8.43
C ALA A 20 18.12 -6.03 7.04
N PHE A 21 16.99 -5.61 6.48
CA PHE A 21 16.60 -5.97 5.12
C PHE A 21 17.32 -5.09 4.10
N CYS A 22 18.04 -5.71 3.19
CA CYS A 22 18.68 -5.00 2.09
C CYS A 22 17.63 -4.45 1.12
N ARG A 23 17.99 -3.37 0.47
CA ARG A 23 17.25 -2.82 -0.66
C ARG A 23 17.84 -3.36 -1.96
N ILE A 24 17.04 -4.10 -2.72
CA ILE A 24 17.37 -4.55 -4.07
C ILE A 24 16.37 -3.85 -4.99
N ASP A 25 16.82 -2.92 -5.81
CA ASP A 25 15.92 -2.15 -6.67
C ASP A 25 16.58 -1.86 -8.02
N GLY A 26 15.81 -1.22 -8.89
CA GLY A 26 16.31 -0.84 -10.19
C GLY A 26 15.21 -0.47 -11.17
N SER A 27 15.51 -0.62 -12.44
CA SER A 27 14.57 -0.43 -13.53
C SER A 27 14.44 -1.68 -14.37
N VAL A 28 13.25 -1.86 -14.96
CA VAL A 28 13.02 -2.89 -15.99
C VAL A 28 12.50 -2.24 -17.25
N SER A 29 13.01 -2.68 -18.39
CA SER A 29 12.56 -2.26 -19.71
C SER A 29 12.36 -3.46 -20.63
N ALA A 30 11.45 -3.30 -21.60
CA ALA A 30 11.17 -4.25 -22.65
C ALA A 30 10.68 -3.50 -23.89
N ARG A 31 10.70 -4.12 -25.07
CA ARG A 31 9.95 -3.59 -26.21
C ARG A 31 8.45 -3.61 -25.90
N GLN A 32 7.79 -2.45 -26.07
CA GLN A 32 6.43 -2.19 -25.60
C GLN A 32 5.36 -2.17 -26.68
N GLU A 33 5.50 -2.92 -27.72
CA GLU A 33 4.40 -3.08 -28.68
C GLU A 33 3.97 -4.54 -28.72
N PRO A 34 2.74 -4.89 -28.30
CA PRO A 34 1.75 -4.08 -27.56
C PRO A 34 2.12 -3.83 -26.10
N PRO A 35 1.47 -2.85 -25.41
CA PRO A 35 1.67 -2.62 -23.98
C PRO A 35 1.12 -3.80 -23.17
N ASN A 36 1.99 -4.47 -22.44
CA ASN A 36 1.66 -5.61 -21.58
C ASN A 36 2.35 -5.42 -20.23
N PRO A 37 1.85 -6.04 -19.15
CA PRO A 37 2.54 -6.01 -17.86
C PRO A 37 3.95 -6.57 -17.96
N LEU A 38 4.82 -6.01 -17.13
CA LEU A 38 6.15 -6.56 -16.88
C LEU A 38 6.16 -7.09 -15.45
N LEU A 39 6.60 -8.32 -15.25
CA LEU A 39 6.78 -8.89 -13.93
C LEU A 39 8.26 -9.11 -13.67
N VAL A 40 8.70 -8.67 -12.49
CA VAL A 40 10.05 -8.93 -11.97
C VAL A 40 9.92 -9.88 -10.79
N GLY A 41 10.65 -10.98 -10.80
CA GLY A 41 10.70 -11.95 -9.71
C GLY A 41 12.05 -11.92 -8.98
N LEU A 42 11.99 -11.90 -7.66
CA LEU A 42 13.14 -12.18 -6.82
C LEU A 42 13.17 -13.67 -6.51
N VAL A 43 14.27 -14.31 -6.84
CA VAL A 43 14.45 -15.75 -6.62
C VAL A 43 15.62 -16.00 -5.69
N ARG A 44 15.51 -17.03 -4.85
CA ARG A 44 16.56 -17.46 -3.93
C ARG A 44 17.14 -18.80 -4.36
N HIS A 45 18.46 -18.90 -4.31
CA HIS A 45 19.15 -20.15 -4.53
C HIS A 45 19.06 -21.06 -3.30
N ASN A 46 18.62 -22.30 -3.49
CA ASN A 46 18.40 -23.29 -2.42
C ASN A 46 19.59 -24.26 -2.22
N GLY A 47 20.71 -23.97 -2.90
CA GLY A 47 21.88 -24.86 -2.96
C GLY A 47 21.91 -25.71 -4.24
N GLY A 48 23.05 -26.35 -4.52
CA GLY A 48 23.24 -27.12 -5.75
C GLY A 48 23.89 -26.32 -6.88
N VAL A 49 23.72 -26.76 -8.12
CA VAL A 49 24.27 -26.12 -9.32
C VAL A 49 23.47 -24.87 -9.66
N LEU A 50 24.15 -23.74 -9.86
CA LEU A 50 23.51 -22.43 -10.11
C LEU A 50 22.70 -22.41 -11.41
N GLU A 51 23.14 -23.16 -12.40
CA GLU A 51 22.50 -23.25 -13.71
C GLU A 51 21.22 -24.12 -13.71
N ASP A 52 21.01 -24.93 -12.67
CA ASP A 52 19.80 -25.76 -12.54
C ASP A 52 18.67 -24.96 -11.90
N GLN A 53 17.65 -24.67 -12.69
CA GLN A 53 16.46 -23.90 -12.27
C GLN A 53 15.71 -24.53 -11.10
N LYS A 54 15.78 -25.85 -10.92
CA LYS A 54 15.17 -26.54 -9.77
C LYS A 54 15.74 -26.12 -8.44
N ASN A 55 16.94 -25.53 -8.45
CA ASN A 55 17.64 -25.01 -7.26
C ASN A 55 17.23 -23.58 -6.90
N TRP A 56 16.30 -22.98 -7.62
CA TRP A 56 15.79 -21.63 -7.38
C TRP A 56 14.32 -21.64 -6.99
N SER A 57 13.98 -20.80 -6.04
CA SER A 57 12.59 -20.57 -5.63
C SER A 57 12.24 -19.10 -5.78
N LEU A 58 11.10 -18.81 -6.41
CA LEU A 58 10.50 -17.49 -6.42
C LEU A 58 10.09 -17.14 -4.98
N ILE A 59 10.57 -16.01 -4.46
CA ILE A 59 10.32 -15.59 -3.08
C ILE A 59 9.59 -14.24 -2.98
N ASP A 60 9.57 -13.48 -4.06
CA ASP A 60 8.82 -12.22 -4.15
C ASP A 60 8.62 -11.83 -5.62
N HIS A 61 7.67 -10.96 -5.88
CA HIS A 61 7.41 -10.45 -7.23
C HIS A 61 7.01 -8.98 -7.21
N PHE A 62 7.18 -8.33 -8.36
CA PHE A 62 6.83 -6.93 -8.58
C PHE A 62 6.13 -6.78 -9.93
N VAL A 63 4.93 -6.17 -9.94
CA VAL A 63 4.12 -5.97 -11.14
C VAL A 63 4.25 -4.53 -11.63
N LEU A 64 4.54 -4.35 -12.92
CA LEU A 64 4.58 -3.05 -13.59
C LEU A 64 3.65 -3.08 -14.81
N GLU A 65 2.88 -2.02 -15.00
CA GLU A 65 2.03 -1.84 -16.19
C GLU A 65 2.81 -1.31 -17.41
N SER A 66 3.99 -0.75 -17.18
CA SER A 66 4.90 -0.19 -18.19
C SER A 66 6.35 -0.26 -17.70
N PRO A 67 7.37 -0.08 -18.57
CA PRO A 67 8.75 0.07 -18.13
C PRO A 67 8.88 1.05 -16.99
N GLY A 68 9.62 0.67 -15.95
CA GLY A 68 9.67 1.48 -14.73
C GLY A 68 10.59 0.91 -13.67
N ARG A 69 10.45 1.47 -12.47
CA ARG A 69 11.26 1.06 -11.30
C ARG A 69 10.56 -0.04 -10.51
N TRP A 70 11.36 -0.96 -9.99
CA TRP A 70 10.95 -2.02 -9.08
C TRP A 70 11.83 -2.00 -7.83
N ILE A 71 11.34 -2.60 -6.73
CA ILE A 71 12.04 -2.66 -5.46
C ILE A 71 11.64 -3.89 -4.66
N PHE A 72 12.65 -4.57 -4.09
CA PHE A 72 12.48 -5.60 -3.06
C PHE A 72 13.18 -5.20 -1.77
N ARG A 73 12.70 -5.72 -0.66
CA ARG A 73 13.33 -5.67 0.66
C ARG A 73 13.58 -7.10 1.11
N ALA A 74 14.83 -7.54 1.03
CA ALA A 74 15.22 -8.93 1.24
C ALA A 74 16.08 -9.11 2.50
N ALA A 75 15.87 -10.20 3.22
CA ALA A 75 16.74 -10.61 4.32
C ALA A 75 18.17 -10.93 3.81
N PRO A 76 19.19 -10.99 4.66
CA PRO A 76 20.53 -11.38 4.23
C PRO A 76 20.53 -12.73 3.49
N GLY A 77 21.21 -12.77 2.33
CA GLY A 77 21.26 -13.95 1.46
C GLY A 77 21.75 -13.65 0.05
N THR A 78 21.74 -14.68 -0.80
CA THR A 78 22.09 -14.56 -2.23
C THR A 78 20.83 -14.77 -3.08
N TYR A 79 20.62 -13.86 -4.03
CA TYR A 79 19.42 -13.79 -4.84
C TYR A 79 19.74 -13.67 -6.32
N GLY A 80 18.83 -14.15 -7.15
CA GLY A 80 18.76 -13.88 -8.56
C GLY A 80 17.53 -13.07 -8.90
N LEU A 81 17.52 -12.51 -10.10
CA LEU A 81 16.37 -11.80 -10.66
C LEU A 81 15.91 -12.50 -11.94
N VAL A 82 14.63 -12.59 -12.10
CA VAL A 82 13.97 -12.99 -13.34
C VAL A 82 12.99 -11.91 -13.74
N ALA A 83 12.71 -11.77 -15.03
CA ALA A 83 11.66 -10.87 -15.48
C ALA A 83 11.01 -11.39 -16.76
N PHE A 84 9.72 -11.10 -16.96
CA PHE A 84 9.04 -11.43 -18.19
C PHE A 84 8.01 -10.37 -18.59
N LYS A 85 7.68 -10.37 -19.88
CA LYS A 85 6.57 -9.59 -20.43
C LYS A 85 5.36 -10.51 -20.53
N ASP A 86 4.38 -10.26 -19.69
CA ASP A 86 3.14 -11.02 -19.60
C ASP A 86 2.20 -10.62 -20.74
N VAL A 87 2.20 -11.45 -21.81
CA VAL A 87 1.51 -11.10 -23.06
C VAL A 87 -0.01 -11.29 -22.96
N ASN A 88 -0.46 -12.25 -22.17
CA ASN A 88 -1.87 -12.56 -21.96
C ASN A 88 -2.46 -11.94 -20.68
N ALA A 89 -1.61 -11.34 -19.85
CA ALA A 89 -1.96 -10.65 -18.62
C ALA A 89 -2.65 -11.56 -17.58
N ASP A 90 -2.10 -12.76 -17.37
CA ASP A 90 -2.58 -13.70 -16.36
C ASP A 90 -1.63 -13.87 -15.16
N GLY A 91 -0.45 -13.20 -15.20
CA GLY A 91 0.56 -13.27 -14.16
C GLY A 91 1.35 -14.57 -14.11
N VAL A 92 1.24 -15.39 -15.15
CA VAL A 92 1.92 -16.67 -15.30
C VAL A 92 2.82 -16.63 -16.51
N TYR A 93 4.13 -16.85 -16.30
CA TYR A 93 5.03 -17.02 -17.43
C TYR A 93 4.73 -18.33 -18.16
N GLN A 94 4.50 -18.27 -19.47
CA GLN A 94 4.39 -19.40 -20.36
C GLN A 94 5.52 -19.41 -21.40
N GLN A 95 5.86 -20.62 -21.84
CA GLN A 95 6.88 -20.79 -22.87
C GLN A 95 6.50 -20.02 -24.16
N GLY A 96 7.40 -19.14 -24.60
CA GLY A 96 7.20 -18.28 -25.77
C GLY A 96 7.00 -16.81 -25.42
N GLU A 97 6.72 -16.46 -24.17
CA GLU A 97 6.73 -15.07 -23.74
C GLU A 97 8.17 -14.53 -23.60
N PRO A 98 8.37 -13.22 -23.85
CA PRO A 98 9.67 -12.59 -23.61
C PRO A 98 10.09 -12.75 -22.16
N PHE A 99 11.26 -13.37 -21.93
CA PHE A 99 11.75 -13.72 -20.58
C PHE A 99 13.22 -13.39 -20.40
N LEU A 100 13.56 -12.81 -19.26
CA LEU A 100 14.92 -12.64 -18.76
C LEU A 100 15.19 -13.72 -17.70
N PRO A 101 16.03 -14.73 -18.02
CA PRO A 101 16.39 -15.79 -17.08
C PRO A 101 17.38 -15.29 -16.02
N ILE A 102 17.56 -16.11 -14.98
CA ILE A 102 18.60 -15.88 -13.98
C ILE A 102 19.98 -15.88 -14.68
N ASP A 103 20.75 -14.84 -14.41
CA ASP A 103 22.15 -14.76 -14.80
C ASP A 103 23.01 -15.06 -13.57
N ALA A 104 23.67 -16.22 -13.58
CA ALA A 104 24.54 -16.64 -12.49
C ALA A 104 25.74 -15.68 -12.27
N SER A 105 26.09 -14.85 -13.26
CA SER A 105 27.12 -13.82 -13.15
C SER A 105 26.61 -12.52 -12.51
N GLN A 106 25.29 -12.37 -12.37
CA GLN A 106 24.63 -11.16 -11.83
C GLN A 106 23.85 -11.45 -10.55
N LEU A 107 24.32 -12.38 -9.73
CA LEU A 107 23.68 -12.66 -8.44
C LEU A 107 23.87 -11.48 -7.49
N VAL A 108 22.81 -11.22 -6.73
CA VAL A 108 22.78 -10.15 -5.72
C VAL A 108 23.10 -10.74 -4.36
N THR A 109 24.14 -10.27 -3.73
CA THR A 109 24.44 -10.56 -2.32
C THR A 109 23.82 -9.46 -1.45
N CYS A 110 23.01 -9.87 -0.49
CA CYS A 110 22.43 -9.01 0.52
C CYS A 110 23.09 -9.31 1.86
N ASP A 111 23.83 -8.39 2.42
CA ASP A 111 24.47 -8.46 3.74
C ASP A 111 24.73 -7.05 4.29
N SER A 112 25.33 -6.96 5.48
CA SER A 112 25.67 -5.67 6.08
C SER A 112 26.69 -4.84 5.29
N SER A 113 27.48 -5.47 4.42
CA SER A 113 28.45 -4.81 3.53
C SER A 113 27.80 -4.35 2.22
N HIS A 114 26.71 -5.00 1.83
CA HIS A 114 25.93 -4.73 0.62
C HIS A 114 24.46 -4.50 0.96
N PRO A 115 24.13 -3.41 1.69
CA PRO A 115 22.76 -3.14 2.13
C PRO A 115 21.86 -2.61 1.01
N HIS A 116 22.45 -2.26 -0.14
CA HIS A 116 21.74 -1.73 -1.30
C HIS A 116 22.42 -2.19 -2.60
N THR A 117 21.59 -2.69 -3.53
CA THR A 117 22.01 -3.03 -4.89
C THR A 117 20.99 -2.49 -5.88
N GLU A 118 21.45 -1.77 -6.90
CA GLU A 118 20.62 -1.23 -7.98
C GLU A 118 20.99 -1.90 -9.31
N LEU A 119 19.98 -2.36 -10.06
CA LEU A 119 20.15 -3.11 -11.31
C LEU A 119 19.21 -2.60 -12.41
N ALA A 120 19.68 -2.59 -13.65
CA ALA A 120 18.86 -2.35 -14.83
C ALA A 120 18.61 -3.67 -15.55
N LEU A 121 17.34 -4.05 -15.69
CA LEU A 121 16.91 -5.26 -16.36
C LEU A 121 16.36 -4.94 -17.75
N PHE A 122 16.72 -5.75 -18.73
CA PHE A 122 16.18 -5.66 -20.08
C PHE A 122 15.59 -7.00 -20.50
N ILE A 123 14.28 -7.05 -20.74
CA ILE A 123 13.57 -8.24 -21.22
C ILE A 123 13.76 -8.35 -22.74
N PRO A 124 14.43 -9.38 -23.26
CA PRO A 124 14.68 -9.53 -24.69
C PRO A 124 13.38 -9.82 -25.44
N THR A 125 13.32 -9.42 -26.72
CA THR A 125 12.12 -9.58 -27.58
C THR A 125 11.89 -11.03 -28.00
N GLU A 126 12.98 -11.81 -28.17
CA GLU A 126 12.91 -13.20 -28.52
C GLU A 126 13.34 -14.02 -27.31
N GLY A 127 12.41 -14.86 -26.84
CA GLY A 127 12.66 -15.74 -25.71
C GLY A 127 13.78 -16.73 -25.98
N ARG A 128 15.01 -16.41 -25.54
CA ARG A 128 16.05 -17.42 -25.34
C ARG A 128 15.80 -18.22 -24.07
N SER A 129 14.54 -18.38 -23.71
CA SER A 129 14.18 -19.09 -22.49
C SER A 129 14.45 -20.59 -22.70
N ARG A 130 15.41 -21.11 -21.94
CA ARG A 130 15.56 -22.54 -21.68
C ARG A 130 14.67 -22.99 -20.51
N VAL A 131 13.77 -22.10 -20.04
CA VAL A 131 12.83 -22.43 -18.96
C VAL A 131 11.75 -23.31 -19.56
N GLU A 132 11.82 -24.58 -19.25
CA GLU A 132 10.75 -25.53 -19.57
C GLU A 132 9.67 -25.44 -18.50
N GLY A 133 8.42 -25.15 -18.90
CA GLY A 133 7.27 -25.09 -18.03
C GLY A 133 6.74 -23.68 -17.75
N GLU A 134 5.81 -23.60 -16.82
CA GLU A 134 5.15 -22.38 -16.38
C GLU A 134 5.72 -21.91 -15.04
N ILE A 135 5.82 -20.58 -14.85
CA ILE A 135 6.14 -19.97 -13.54
C ILE A 135 4.95 -19.10 -13.14
N ASP A 136 4.22 -19.53 -12.15
CA ASP A 136 3.04 -18.82 -11.64
C ASP A 136 3.46 -17.83 -10.55
N PHE A 137 3.50 -16.53 -10.90
CA PHE A 137 3.82 -15.44 -9.99
C PHE A 137 2.64 -15.12 -9.06
N MET A 138 1.42 -15.57 -9.39
CA MET A 138 0.22 -15.30 -8.60
C MET A 138 -0.03 -16.34 -7.50
N LYS A 139 0.48 -17.58 -7.65
CA LYS A 139 0.33 -18.66 -6.65
C LYS A 139 1.48 -18.75 -5.64
N PHE A 140 2.39 -17.84 -5.70
CA PHE A 140 3.57 -17.80 -4.84
C PHE A 140 3.24 -17.96 -3.35
N GLN A 141 2.19 -17.30 -2.83
CA GLN A 141 1.84 -17.31 -1.42
C GLN A 141 1.21 -18.62 -0.89
N SER A 142 0.66 -19.46 -1.74
CA SER A 142 -0.03 -20.68 -1.31
C SER A 142 0.91 -21.77 -0.76
N ARG A 143 2.23 -21.59 -0.90
CA ARG A 143 3.26 -22.59 -0.54
C ARG A 143 4.26 -22.11 0.51
N SER A 144 4.12 -20.91 1.04
CA SER A 144 5.11 -20.31 1.94
C SER A 144 5.01 -20.89 3.35
N SER A 145 6.06 -21.57 3.81
CA SER A 145 6.26 -21.84 5.23
C SER A 145 6.59 -20.54 5.97
N SER A 146 6.37 -20.51 7.30
CA SER A 146 6.71 -19.34 8.13
C SER A 146 8.15 -18.85 7.94
N ALA A 147 9.12 -19.76 7.69
CA ALA A 147 10.50 -19.42 7.40
C ALA A 147 10.69 -18.77 6.02
N GLN A 148 9.83 -19.06 5.04
CA GLN A 148 9.88 -18.44 3.72
C GLN A 148 9.27 -17.04 3.72
N LEU A 149 8.24 -16.79 4.53
CA LEU A 149 7.61 -15.48 4.67
C LEU A 149 8.59 -14.40 5.19
N GLN A 150 9.58 -14.79 5.99
CA GLN A 150 10.57 -13.86 6.54
C GLN A 150 11.74 -13.52 5.58
N GLN A 151 11.73 -14.00 4.35
CA GLN A 151 12.81 -13.75 3.39
C GLN A 151 12.72 -12.38 2.72
N THR A 152 11.51 -11.86 2.52
CA THR A 152 11.26 -10.50 2.03
C THR A 152 10.11 -9.85 2.80
N LEU A 153 10.05 -8.53 2.82
CA LEU A 153 8.90 -7.84 3.40
C LEU A 153 7.64 -8.03 2.53
N GLY A 154 7.81 -8.14 1.21
CA GLY A 154 6.71 -8.36 0.26
C GLY A 154 6.08 -9.75 0.36
N ALA A 155 6.87 -10.77 0.70
CA ALA A 155 6.39 -12.15 0.84
C ALA A 155 5.31 -12.34 1.92
N ALA A 156 5.25 -11.44 2.92
CA ALA A 156 4.24 -11.46 3.97
C ALA A 156 2.91 -10.81 3.54
N THR A 157 2.82 -10.26 2.33
CA THR A 157 1.63 -9.51 1.87
C THR A 157 0.45 -10.43 1.59
N ALA A 158 -0.72 -10.07 2.12
CA ALA A 158 -1.99 -10.73 1.81
C ALA A 158 -2.58 -10.15 0.51
N TYR A 159 -2.78 -11.01 -0.50
CA TYR A 159 -3.41 -10.64 -1.76
C TYR A 159 -4.80 -11.27 -1.84
N GLY A 160 -5.82 -10.56 -1.35
CA GLY A 160 -7.21 -11.00 -1.43
C GLY A 160 -7.57 -12.21 -0.55
N VAL A 161 -6.88 -12.38 0.57
CA VAL A 161 -7.22 -13.44 1.54
C VAL A 161 -8.65 -13.23 2.03
N VAL A 162 -9.51 -14.22 1.81
CA VAL A 162 -10.91 -14.16 2.23
C VAL A 162 -11.01 -14.41 3.73
N THR A 163 -11.69 -13.50 4.43
CA THR A 163 -11.86 -13.54 5.88
C THR A 163 -13.14 -12.82 6.32
N THR A 164 -13.31 -12.56 7.62
CA THR A 164 -14.45 -11.81 8.20
C THR A 164 -13.94 -10.65 9.06
N LEU A 165 -14.82 -9.74 9.45
CA LEU A 165 -14.47 -8.65 10.39
C LEU A 165 -14.17 -9.14 11.81
N GLU A 166 -14.51 -10.39 12.13
CA GLU A 166 -14.19 -11.08 13.40
C GLU A 166 -12.81 -11.75 13.38
N ASP A 167 -12.08 -11.66 12.29
CA ASP A 167 -10.73 -12.24 12.19
C ASP A 167 -9.87 -11.79 13.38
N PRO A 168 -9.21 -12.72 14.08
CA PRO A 168 -8.33 -12.36 15.20
C PRO A 168 -7.26 -11.34 14.85
N ARG A 169 -6.78 -11.31 13.59
CA ARG A 169 -5.82 -10.32 13.09
C ARG A 169 -6.33 -8.89 13.16
N PHE A 170 -7.64 -8.66 13.16
CA PHE A 170 -8.27 -7.32 13.17
C PHE A 170 -8.61 -6.81 14.57
N ARG A 171 -8.14 -7.47 15.63
CA ARG A 171 -8.32 -7.03 17.01
C ARG A 171 -7.51 -5.77 17.32
N GLU A 172 -7.97 -5.00 18.30
CA GLU A 172 -7.33 -3.73 18.70
C GLU A 172 -5.88 -3.90 19.18
N GLU A 173 -5.52 -5.07 19.73
CA GLU A 173 -4.14 -5.36 20.13
C GLU A 173 -3.16 -5.25 18.95
N HIS A 174 -3.58 -5.71 17.76
CA HIS A 174 -2.78 -5.61 16.53
C HIS A 174 -2.79 -4.20 15.93
N ALA A 175 -3.78 -3.35 16.26
CA ALA A 175 -3.73 -1.93 15.94
C ALA A 175 -2.53 -1.25 16.61
N ALA A 176 -2.35 -1.46 17.91
CA ALA A 176 -1.20 -0.96 18.65
C ALA A 176 0.13 -1.57 18.15
N GLU A 177 0.13 -2.87 17.85
CA GLU A 177 1.28 -3.55 17.26
C GLU A 177 1.66 -2.93 15.90
N SER A 178 0.71 -2.64 15.04
CA SER A 178 0.94 -2.01 13.73
C SER A 178 1.70 -0.67 13.84
N LEU A 179 1.49 0.06 14.92
CA LEU A 179 2.14 1.35 15.17
C LEU A 179 3.51 1.20 15.84
N TRP A 180 3.59 0.40 16.92
CA TRP A 180 4.76 0.34 17.80
C TRP A 180 5.73 -0.79 17.44
N ARG A 181 5.24 -1.86 16.79
CA ARG A 181 5.96 -3.09 16.45
C ARG A 181 5.75 -3.48 14.98
N PRO A 182 6.06 -2.57 14.02
CA PRO A 182 5.73 -2.78 12.61
C PRO A 182 6.42 -4.00 11.98
N TYR A 183 7.62 -4.38 12.43
CA TYR A 183 8.29 -5.59 11.95
C TYR A 183 7.50 -6.86 12.37
N ASP A 184 7.17 -6.96 13.65
CA ASP A 184 6.43 -8.12 14.17
C ASP A 184 5.04 -8.18 13.50
N PHE A 185 4.34 -7.04 13.35
CA PHE A 185 3.08 -6.97 12.61
C PHE A 185 3.19 -7.52 11.18
N ILE A 186 4.26 -7.21 10.45
CA ILE A 186 4.44 -7.68 9.07
C ILE A 186 4.45 -9.21 9.03
N PHE A 187 5.08 -9.89 9.97
CA PHE A 187 5.27 -11.33 9.92
C PHE A 187 4.26 -12.14 10.75
N ASP A 188 3.67 -11.55 11.79
CA ASP A 188 2.72 -12.22 12.66
C ASP A 188 1.26 -12.01 12.23
N VAL A 189 0.96 -10.83 11.66
CA VAL A 189 -0.40 -10.46 11.22
C VAL A 189 -0.53 -10.53 9.70
N GLY A 190 0.43 -9.97 8.96
CA GLY A 190 0.46 -9.89 7.50
C GLY A 190 -0.26 -8.64 6.98
N PRO A 191 0.49 -7.68 6.39
CA PRO A 191 -0.11 -6.55 5.69
C PRO A 191 -0.73 -7.00 4.37
N GLY A 192 -1.64 -6.20 3.81
CA GLY A 192 -2.20 -6.45 2.48
C GLY A 192 -3.67 -6.13 2.37
N VAL A 193 -4.30 -6.63 1.33
CA VAL A 193 -5.72 -6.45 1.07
C VAL A 193 -6.46 -7.75 1.37
N TYR A 194 -7.43 -7.67 2.26
CA TYR A 194 -8.29 -8.77 2.68
C TYR A 194 -9.68 -8.60 2.10
N PHE A 195 -10.29 -9.71 1.69
CA PHE A 195 -11.65 -9.76 1.16
C PHE A 195 -12.61 -10.29 2.20
N LEU A 196 -13.84 -9.76 2.24
CA LEU A 196 -14.88 -10.29 3.12
C LEU A 196 -15.79 -11.32 2.44
N GLU A 197 -15.53 -11.62 1.19
CA GLU A 197 -16.17 -12.65 0.39
C GLU A 197 -15.24 -13.02 -0.77
N PRO A 198 -15.38 -14.19 -1.40
CA PRO A 198 -14.66 -14.49 -2.64
C PRO A 198 -14.93 -13.43 -3.70
N TYR A 199 -13.91 -13.10 -4.51
CA TYR A 199 -14.05 -12.11 -5.56
C TYR A 199 -15.20 -12.46 -6.53
N ASP A 200 -16.07 -11.50 -6.79
CA ASP A 200 -17.16 -11.58 -7.76
C ASP A 200 -16.99 -10.46 -8.80
N ALA A 201 -16.67 -10.81 -10.04
CA ALA A 201 -16.47 -9.85 -11.14
C ALA A 201 -17.72 -9.01 -11.47
N ARG A 202 -18.90 -9.39 -10.97
CA ARG A 202 -20.16 -8.65 -11.15
C ARG A 202 -20.33 -7.51 -10.15
N LYS A 203 -19.51 -7.49 -9.09
CA LYS A 203 -19.55 -6.48 -8.02
C LYS A 203 -18.35 -5.57 -8.12
N ILE A 204 -18.54 -4.29 -7.82
CA ILE A 204 -17.46 -3.31 -7.79
C ILE A 204 -16.74 -3.41 -6.43
N PRO A 205 -15.42 -3.61 -6.40
CA PRO A 205 -14.66 -3.56 -5.16
C PRO A 205 -14.68 -2.16 -4.54
N VAL A 206 -14.86 -2.08 -3.23
CA VAL A 206 -14.72 -0.87 -2.43
C VAL A 206 -13.57 -1.09 -1.46
N LEU A 207 -12.45 -0.42 -1.70
CA LEU A 207 -11.25 -0.50 -0.89
C LEU A 207 -11.35 0.44 0.31
N PHE A 208 -11.32 -0.11 1.51
CA PHE A 208 -11.29 0.63 2.77
C PHE A 208 -9.86 0.72 3.31
N VAL A 209 -9.43 1.95 3.64
CA VAL A 209 -8.07 2.25 4.11
C VAL A 209 -8.14 2.93 5.48
N HIS A 210 -7.76 2.21 6.55
CA HIS A 210 -7.88 2.69 7.93
C HIS A 210 -6.87 3.80 8.31
N GLY A 211 -7.03 4.39 9.48
CA GLY A 211 -6.13 5.41 10.03
C GLY A 211 -4.94 4.85 10.82
N ILE A 212 -4.14 5.75 11.40
CA ILE A 212 -3.06 5.38 12.33
C ILE A 212 -3.65 4.61 13.53
N ASN A 213 -2.95 3.58 13.97
CA ASN A 213 -3.40 2.72 15.09
C ASN A 213 -4.83 2.16 14.88
N GLY A 214 -5.23 1.97 13.62
CA GLY A 214 -6.53 1.42 13.25
C GLY A 214 -6.45 -0.02 12.76
N THR A 215 -7.63 -0.61 12.59
CA THR A 215 -7.82 -1.93 11.97
C THR A 215 -8.94 -1.88 10.94
N PRO A 216 -9.07 -2.91 10.09
CA PRO A 216 -10.22 -3.06 9.21
C PRO A 216 -11.58 -3.01 9.94
N SER A 217 -11.64 -3.46 11.20
CA SER A 217 -12.87 -3.45 12.02
C SER A 217 -13.42 -2.04 12.29
N ASN A 218 -12.59 -0.99 12.15
CA ASN A 218 -13.07 0.40 12.27
C ASN A 218 -14.15 0.74 11.23
N PHE A 219 -14.19 0.04 10.11
CA PHE A 219 -15.20 0.24 9.06
C PHE A 219 -16.45 -0.65 9.21
N ARG A 220 -16.58 -1.38 10.32
CA ARG A 220 -17.68 -2.34 10.54
C ARG A 220 -19.03 -1.77 10.14
N TYR A 221 -19.39 -0.63 10.70
CA TYR A 221 -20.70 -0.02 10.44
C TYR A 221 -20.92 0.32 8.96
N LEU A 222 -19.94 0.90 8.29
CA LEU A 222 -20.03 1.23 6.87
C LEU A 222 -20.13 -0.03 6.00
N VAL A 223 -19.37 -1.09 6.33
CA VAL A 223 -19.36 -2.37 5.62
C VAL A 223 -20.69 -3.12 5.80
N GLU A 224 -21.25 -3.13 7.01
CA GLU A 224 -22.54 -3.77 7.30
C GLU A 224 -23.73 -3.09 6.60
N HIS A 225 -23.61 -1.78 6.33
CA HIS A 225 -24.62 -1.00 5.62
C HIS A 225 -24.32 -0.81 4.12
N LEU A 226 -23.30 -1.44 3.59
CA LEU A 226 -22.96 -1.43 2.17
C LEU A 226 -23.95 -2.31 1.37
N ASP A 227 -24.38 -1.85 0.20
CA ASP A 227 -25.17 -2.67 -0.72
C ASP A 227 -24.32 -3.81 -1.30
N ARG A 228 -24.29 -4.95 -0.60
CA ARG A 228 -23.50 -6.14 -0.96
C ARG A 228 -23.98 -6.84 -2.24
N THR A 229 -25.07 -6.42 -2.82
CA THR A 229 -25.51 -6.93 -4.13
C THR A 229 -24.73 -6.30 -5.28
N LYS A 230 -24.21 -5.07 -5.09
CA LYS A 230 -23.46 -4.29 -6.08
C LYS A 230 -21.98 -4.15 -5.74
N TYR A 231 -21.64 -4.14 -4.46
CA TYR A 231 -20.29 -3.83 -3.96
C TYR A 231 -19.71 -4.96 -3.14
N GLN A 232 -18.40 -5.14 -3.21
CA GLN A 232 -17.65 -6.06 -2.37
C GLN A 232 -16.56 -5.31 -1.60
N PRO A 233 -16.54 -5.37 -0.26
CA PRO A 233 -15.56 -4.65 0.54
C PRO A 233 -14.21 -5.36 0.49
N TRP A 234 -13.17 -4.59 0.19
CA TRP A 234 -11.77 -4.92 0.28
C TRP A 234 -11.14 -4.09 1.39
N LEU A 235 -10.37 -4.69 2.26
CA LEU A 235 -9.85 -4.07 3.48
C LEU A 235 -8.32 -4.03 3.40
N TYR A 236 -7.73 -2.84 3.25
CA TYR A 236 -6.29 -2.68 3.31
C TYR A 236 -5.86 -2.57 4.77
N TYR A 237 -5.09 -3.56 5.25
CA TYR A 237 -4.51 -3.61 6.58
C TYR A 237 -3.00 -3.49 6.49
N TYR A 238 -2.39 -2.62 7.31
CA TYR A 238 -1.00 -2.26 7.14
C TYR A 238 -0.34 -1.81 8.46
N PRO A 239 1.02 -1.93 8.59
CA PRO A 239 1.76 -1.46 9.76
C PRO A 239 1.79 0.07 9.77
N SER A 240 0.93 0.69 10.58
CA SER A 240 0.73 2.15 10.60
C SER A 240 1.93 2.96 11.13
N GLY A 241 2.95 2.30 11.69
CA GLY A 241 4.16 2.93 12.21
C GLY A 241 5.29 3.18 11.19
N VAL A 242 5.15 2.68 9.94
CA VAL A 242 6.16 2.88 8.89
C VAL A 242 5.90 4.16 8.08
N ARG A 243 6.82 4.52 7.19
CA ARG A 243 6.73 5.72 6.34
C ARG A 243 5.52 5.66 5.41
N LEU A 244 4.79 6.77 5.28
CA LEU A 244 3.61 6.86 4.41
C LEU A 244 3.92 6.56 2.94
N ALA A 245 5.10 6.97 2.46
CA ALA A 245 5.54 6.65 1.11
C ALA A 245 5.62 5.13 0.89
N SER A 246 6.19 4.39 1.86
CA SER A 246 6.29 2.92 1.78
C SER A 246 4.92 2.24 1.80
N LEU A 247 3.98 2.77 2.59
CA LEU A 247 2.60 2.27 2.62
C LEU A 247 1.86 2.49 1.30
N ALA A 248 2.06 3.67 0.70
CA ALA A 248 1.48 3.98 -0.61
C ALA A 248 2.08 3.11 -1.73
N ASP A 249 3.39 2.84 -1.70
CA ASP A 249 4.07 1.91 -2.63
C ASP A 249 3.58 0.48 -2.45
N HIS A 250 3.43 0.03 -1.20
CA HIS A 250 2.92 -1.31 -0.88
C HIS A 250 1.46 -1.48 -1.35
N LEU A 251 0.61 -0.48 -1.13
CA LEU A 251 -0.77 -0.51 -1.61
C LEU A 251 -0.82 -0.53 -3.15
N ASP A 252 0.02 0.25 -3.83
CA ASP A 252 0.10 0.27 -5.28
C ASP A 252 0.46 -1.11 -5.84
N GLN A 253 1.48 -1.77 -5.29
CA GLN A 253 1.88 -3.12 -5.70
C GLN A 253 0.81 -4.16 -5.38
N THR A 254 0.20 -4.10 -4.20
CA THR A 254 -0.87 -5.02 -3.82
C THR A 254 -2.06 -4.90 -4.78
N MET A 255 -2.46 -3.67 -5.11
CA MET A 255 -3.58 -3.46 -6.03
C MET A 255 -3.26 -3.87 -7.47
N LYS A 256 -2.03 -3.64 -7.98
CA LYS A 256 -1.60 -4.12 -9.31
C LYS A 256 -1.62 -5.63 -9.40
N THR A 257 -1.13 -6.31 -8.37
CA THR A 257 -1.18 -7.78 -8.29
C THR A 257 -2.62 -8.29 -8.31
N LEU A 258 -3.52 -7.70 -7.51
CA LEU A 258 -4.94 -8.07 -7.47
C LEU A 258 -5.68 -7.75 -8.79
N GLN A 259 -5.34 -6.64 -9.44
CA GLN A 259 -5.88 -6.30 -10.76
C GLN A 259 -5.49 -7.35 -11.80
N LEU A 260 -4.25 -7.79 -11.79
CA LEU A 260 -3.75 -8.82 -12.69
C LEU A 260 -4.41 -10.16 -12.36
N GLN A 261 -4.42 -10.57 -11.09
CA GLN A 261 -4.96 -11.85 -10.62
C GLN A 261 -6.46 -12.03 -10.91
N HIS A 262 -7.23 -10.95 -10.82
CA HIS A 262 -8.70 -10.99 -10.89
C HIS A 262 -9.29 -10.26 -12.10
N GLY A 263 -8.45 -9.63 -12.95
CA GLY A 263 -8.94 -8.85 -14.10
C GLY A 263 -9.76 -7.63 -13.67
N VAL A 264 -9.45 -7.00 -12.54
CA VAL A 264 -10.21 -5.87 -12.01
C VAL A 264 -10.00 -4.63 -12.88
N THR A 265 -11.09 -4.06 -13.39
CA THR A 265 -11.05 -2.87 -14.27
C THR A 265 -11.52 -1.58 -13.60
N GLN A 266 -12.14 -1.70 -12.42
CA GLN A 266 -12.66 -0.57 -11.66
C GLN A 266 -12.79 -0.92 -10.18
N TYR A 267 -12.50 0.03 -9.30
CA TYR A 267 -12.78 -0.05 -7.87
C TYR A 267 -12.95 1.36 -7.27
N TYR A 268 -13.54 1.45 -6.09
CA TYR A 268 -13.70 2.70 -5.33
C TYR A 268 -12.81 2.68 -4.10
N VAL A 269 -12.46 3.87 -3.58
CA VAL A 269 -11.60 4.01 -2.41
C VAL A 269 -12.32 4.83 -1.33
N ILE A 270 -12.39 4.29 -0.12
CA ILE A 270 -12.87 4.97 1.09
C ILE A 270 -11.75 4.93 2.12
N ALA A 271 -11.31 6.09 2.57
CA ALA A 271 -10.18 6.20 3.46
C ALA A 271 -10.50 7.05 4.69
N HIS A 272 -10.06 6.61 5.86
CA HIS A 272 -10.23 7.33 7.12
C HIS A 272 -8.90 7.85 7.64
N SER A 273 -8.89 9.08 8.16
CA SER A 273 -7.75 9.65 8.88
C SER A 273 -6.45 9.57 8.06
N MET A 274 -5.37 9.05 8.63
CA MET A 274 -4.09 8.81 7.94
C MET A 274 -4.24 7.98 6.67
N GLY A 275 -5.24 7.10 6.58
CA GLY A 275 -5.53 6.33 5.38
C GLY A 275 -5.79 7.20 4.14
N GLY A 276 -6.31 8.42 4.32
CA GLY A 276 -6.44 9.39 3.25
C GLY A 276 -5.09 9.85 2.68
N LEU A 277 -4.09 10.04 3.54
CA LEU A 277 -2.73 10.38 3.11
C LEU A 277 -2.07 9.24 2.32
N VAL A 278 -2.23 8.00 2.81
CA VAL A 278 -1.74 6.79 2.13
C VAL A 278 -2.39 6.62 0.77
N SER A 279 -3.72 6.68 0.72
CA SER A 279 -4.48 6.44 -0.50
C SER A 279 -4.30 7.55 -1.54
N ARG A 280 -4.14 8.83 -1.14
CA ARG A 280 -3.76 9.87 -2.09
C ARG A 280 -2.39 9.60 -2.70
N GLY A 281 -1.40 9.25 -1.87
CA GLY A 281 -0.07 8.87 -2.34
C GLY A 281 -0.09 7.69 -3.31
N PHE A 282 -0.92 6.70 -3.04
CA PHE A 282 -1.18 5.57 -3.93
C PHE A 282 -1.81 6.00 -5.28
N LEU A 283 -2.87 6.82 -5.26
CA LEU A 283 -3.54 7.28 -6.47
C LEU A 283 -2.61 8.10 -7.39
N LEU A 284 -1.73 8.91 -6.80
CA LEU A 284 -0.71 9.65 -7.56
C LEU A 284 0.34 8.75 -8.22
N ARG A 285 0.67 7.60 -7.60
CA ARG A 285 1.57 6.58 -8.19
C ARG A 285 0.90 5.85 -9.35
N ASN A 286 -0.37 5.51 -9.18
CA ASN A 286 -1.19 4.92 -10.22
C ASN A 286 -1.18 5.74 -11.51
N GLN A 287 -1.25 7.07 -11.40
CA GLN A 287 -1.17 7.98 -12.54
C GLN A 287 0.18 7.88 -13.28
N LEU A 288 1.27 7.77 -12.54
CA LEU A 288 2.63 7.74 -13.11
C LEU A 288 2.99 6.38 -13.73
N GLY A 289 2.47 5.29 -13.17
CA GLY A 289 2.82 3.92 -13.58
C GLY A 289 1.86 3.28 -14.58
N GLY A 290 0.77 3.96 -14.95
CA GLY A 290 -0.33 3.38 -15.74
C GLY A 290 -1.08 2.31 -14.93
N SER A 291 -2.36 2.53 -14.63
CA SER A 291 -3.19 1.49 -14.00
C SER A 291 -4.21 0.98 -14.99
N ARG A 292 -4.40 -0.34 -15.04
CA ARG A 292 -5.45 -0.97 -15.83
C ARG A 292 -6.84 -0.70 -15.26
N ALA A 293 -6.93 -0.54 -13.93
CA ALA A 293 -8.18 -0.28 -13.26
C ALA A 293 -8.38 1.21 -12.99
N ARG A 294 -9.60 1.68 -13.22
CA ARG A 294 -10.03 3.05 -12.93
C ARG A 294 -10.47 3.17 -11.47
N VAL A 295 -10.25 4.35 -10.90
CA VAL A 295 -10.76 4.74 -9.57
C VAL A 295 -11.70 5.94 -9.73
N PRO A 296 -12.98 5.74 -10.13
CA PRO A 296 -13.88 6.84 -10.37
C PRO A 296 -14.31 7.60 -9.12
N LEU A 297 -14.25 6.95 -7.94
CA LEU A 297 -14.69 7.53 -6.68
C LEU A 297 -13.62 7.36 -5.59
N TYR A 298 -13.32 8.48 -4.95
CA TYR A 298 -12.44 8.56 -3.79
C TYR A 298 -13.13 9.35 -2.67
N ILE A 299 -13.41 8.70 -1.55
CA ILE A 299 -14.04 9.30 -0.37
C ILE A 299 -13.01 9.33 0.75
N THR A 300 -12.75 10.50 1.32
CA THR A 300 -11.90 10.64 2.50
C THR A 300 -12.69 11.15 3.69
N ILE A 301 -12.42 10.60 4.85
CA ILE A 301 -13.13 10.88 6.10
C ILE A 301 -12.12 11.32 7.14
N SER A 302 -12.26 12.54 7.67
CA SER A 302 -11.41 13.09 8.75
C SER A 302 -9.89 13.00 8.51
N THR A 303 -9.44 13.19 7.27
CA THR A 303 -8.02 13.07 6.90
C THR A 303 -7.21 14.29 7.33
N PRO A 304 -6.05 14.12 8.00
CA PRO A 304 -5.17 15.22 8.43
C PRO A 304 -4.28 15.72 7.30
N TRP A 305 -4.85 16.38 6.29
CA TRP A 305 -4.16 16.82 5.07
C TRP A 305 -3.00 17.77 5.32
N ALA A 306 -3.11 18.64 6.33
CA ALA A 306 -2.03 19.54 6.72
C ALA A 306 -1.11 18.98 7.83
N GLY A 307 -1.24 17.67 8.13
CA GLY A 307 -0.48 17.02 9.19
C GLY A 307 -1.14 17.10 10.56
N HIS A 308 -0.42 16.66 11.58
CA HIS A 308 -0.93 16.54 12.95
C HIS A 308 0.09 17.07 13.96
N LYS A 309 -0.34 17.98 14.86
CA LYS A 309 0.54 18.62 15.88
C LYS A 309 1.17 17.61 16.84
N ALA A 310 0.45 16.52 17.18
CA ALA A 310 1.01 15.47 18.04
C ALA A 310 2.16 14.70 17.36
N ALA A 311 2.17 14.60 16.05
CA ALA A 311 3.30 14.02 15.31
C ALA A 311 4.55 14.89 15.46
N GLN A 312 4.40 16.23 15.39
CA GLN A 312 5.50 17.17 15.66
C GLN A 312 6.04 16.98 17.07
N ALA A 313 5.16 16.94 18.08
CA ALA A 313 5.59 16.71 19.46
C ALA A 313 6.29 15.34 19.64
N GLY A 314 5.82 14.30 18.93
CA GLY A 314 6.47 13.00 18.92
C GLY A 314 7.88 13.05 18.33
N VAL A 315 8.08 13.80 17.24
CA VAL A 315 9.40 13.98 16.61
C VAL A 315 10.34 14.78 17.52
N ASP A 316 9.83 15.85 18.16
CA ASP A 316 10.66 16.78 18.94
C ASP A 316 11.07 16.22 20.31
N TYR A 317 10.20 15.41 20.95
CA TYR A 317 10.37 15.06 22.36
C TYR A 317 10.40 13.56 22.68
N ALA A 318 10.03 12.67 21.74
CA ALA A 318 10.04 11.23 22.03
C ALA A 318 11.48 10.67 22.05
N PRO A 319 11.81 9.77 22.99
CA PRO A 319 13.12 9.11 23.05
C PRO A 319 13.45 8.26 21.79
N ALA A 320 12.44 7.80 21.06
CA ALA A 320 12.56 7.19 19.73
C ALA A 320 11.38 7.64 18.88
N VAL A 321 11.67 8.05 17.67
CA VAL A 321 10.65 8.57 16.73
C VAL A 321 10.07 7.44 15.92
N VAL A 322 8.75 7.24 15.95
CA VAL A 322 8.05 6.32 15.04
C VAL A 322 8.12 6.90 13.63
N TYR A 323 8.48 6.11 12.63
CA TYR A 323 8.79 6.62 11.29
C TYR A 323 7.65 7.44 10.66
N VAL A 324 6.40 7.04 10.85
CA VAL A 324 5.24 7.75 10.29
C VAL A 324 5.08 9.17 10.85
N TRP A 325 5.56 9.45 12.09
CA TRP A 325 5.45 10.78 12.66
C TRP A 325 6.20 11.82 11.83
N ASN A 326 7.38 11.46 11.27
CA ASN A 326 8.13 12.36 10.38
C ASN A 326 7.32 12.77 9.13
N ASP A 327 6.46 11.88 8.63
CA ASP A 327 5.63 12.17 7.46
C ASP A 327 4.37 12.98 7.82
N MET A 328 3.88 12.83 9.06
CA MET A 328 2.68 13.51 9.54
C MET A 328 2.95 14.87 10.21
N VAL A 329 4.21 15.27 10.39
CA VAL A 329 4.57 16.63 10.81
C VAL A 329 3.98 17.64 9.83
N PRO A 330 3.36 18.73 10.28
CA PRO A 330 2.90 19.80 9.39
C PRO A 330 4.00 20.29 8.46
N ARG A 331 3.70 20.37 7.17
CA ARG A 331 4.63 20.74 6.09
C ARG A 331 5.79 19.76 5.88
N SER A 332 5.66 18.51 6.30
CA SER A 332 6.63 17.48 5.95
C SER A 332 6.81 17.37 4.43
N ALA A 333 7.96 16.84 3.99
CA ALA A 333 8.20 16.62 2.57
C ALA A 333 7.11 15.73 1.95
N TYR A 334 6.70 14.66 2.64
CA TYR A 334 5.63 13.78 2.14
C TYR A 334 4.31 14.52 1.94
N LEU A 335 3.85 15.30 2.92
CA LEU A 335 2.60 16.07 2.80
C LEU A 335 2.69 17.13 1.70
N THR A 336 3.85 17.75 1.53
CA THR A 336 4.10 18.70 0.44
C THR A 336 4.02 18.00 -0.91
N ASP A 337 4.66 16.85 -1.07
CA ASP A 337 4.69 16.07 -2.32
C ASP A 337 3.32 15.49 -2.70
N LEU A 338 2.40 15.36 -1.75
CA LEU A 338 1.01 14.98 -2.05
C LEU A 338 0.28 16.04 -2.88
N PHE A 339 0.62 17.32 -2.74
CA PHE A 339 -0.12 18.42 -3.34
C PHE A 339 0.69 19.28 -4.30
N PHE A 340 2.02 19.19 -4.25
CA PHE A 340 2.89 20.01 -5.08
C PHE A 340 4.01 19.19 -5.71
N THR A 341 4.35 19.55 -6.92
CA THR A 341 5.56 19.11 -7.61
C THR A 341 6.33 20.34 -8.06
N ASN A 342 7.64 20.22 -8.23
CA ASN A 342 8.44 21.31 -8.77
C ASN A 342 8.51 21.19 -10.30
N SER A 343 8.11 22.24 -11.00
CA SER A 343 8.36 22.41 -12.43
C SER A 343 9.12 23.71 -12.63
N ASP A 344 10.32 23.62 -13.20
CA ASP A 344 11.20 24.76 -13.47
C ASP A 344 11.48 25.67 -12.26
N GLY A 345 11.52 25.06 -11.05
CA GLY A 345 11.77 25.77 -9.79
C GLY A 345 10.53 26.34 -9.09
N GLU A 346 9.36 26.26 -9.73
CA GLU A 346 8.09 26.73 -9.16
C GLU A 346 7.23 25.58 -8.66
N PRO A 347 6.52 25.73 -7.50
CA PRO A 347 5.60 24.74 -7.02
C PRO A 347 4.33 24.72 -7.89
N VAL A 348 4.05 23.56 -8.50
CA VAL A 348 2.83 23.31 -9.27
C VAL A 348 1.91 22.38 -8.50
N HIS A 349 0.62 22.70 -8.45
CA HIS A 349 -0.36 21.85 -7.76
C HIS A 349 -0.47 20.48 -8.43
N ARG A 350 -0.23 19.44 -7.66
CA ARG A 350 -0.30 18.04 -8.06
C ARG A 350 -1.70 17.50 -7.86
N ARG A 351 -2.48 17.47 -8.94
CA ARG A 351 -3.88 17.02 -8.90
C ARG A 351 -3.98 15.49 -8.84
N LEU A 352 -5.13 15.02 -8.34
CA LEU A 352 -5.51 13.62 -8.48
C LEU A 352 -5.62 13.22 -9.97
N PRO A 353 -5.48 11.91 -10.30
CA PRO A 353 -5.64 11.43 -11.67
C PRO A 353 -6.98 11.84 -12.28
N ASP A 354 -6.98 12.07 -13.60
CA ASP A 354 -8.20 12.40 -14.34
C ASP A 354 -9.28 11.32 -14.14
N GLY A 355 -10.52 11.75 -13.95
CA GLY A 355 -11.66 10.87 -13.73
C GLY A 355 -11.88 10.46 -12.27
N VAL A 356 -10.96 10.75 -11.34
CA VAL A 356 -11.15 10.52 -9.91
C VAL A 356 -12.03 11.62 -9.31
N GLN A 357 -13.23 11.26 -8.85
CA GLN A 357 -14.10 12.19 -8.13
C GLN A 357 -13.83 12.09 -6.63
N HIS A 358 -13.17 13.10 -6.08
CA HIS A 358 -12.87 13.17 -4.66
C HIS A 358 -14.02 13.82 -3.88
N HIS A 359 -14.50 13.14 -2.84
CA HIS A 359 -15.46 13.66 -1.86
C HIS A 359 -14.79 13.70 -0.50
N LEU A 360 -14.71 14.89 0.10
CA LEU A 360 -14.05 15.12 1.37
C LEU A 360 -15.09 15.24 2.48
N LEU A 361 -15.09 14.28 3.42
CA LEU A 361 -15.94 14.24 4.60
C LEU A 361 -15.10 14.64 5.83
N PHE A 362 -15.63 15.50 6.69
CA PHE A 362 -14.92 15.97 7.87
C PHE A 362 -15.85 16.05 9.11
N GLY A 363 -15.28 15.77 10.29
CA GLY A 363 -15.94 15.87 11.57
C GLY A 363 -15.63 17.20 12.26
N PHE A 364 -16.62 17.77 13.03
CA PHE A 364 -16.43 19.03 13.73
C PHE A 364 -17.10 19.07 15.12
N LYS A 365 -17.31 17.93 15.77
CA LYS A 365 -18.04 17.86 17.04
C LYS A 365 -17.42 18.67 18.16
N HIS A 366 -16.10 18.81 18.18
CA HIS A 366 -15.38 19.62 19.14
C HIS A 366 -15.20 21.04 18.61
N ARG A 367 -16.13 21.93 18.94
CA ARG A 367 -16.04 23.35 18.59
C ARG A 367 -14.92 24.00 19.38
N GLY A 368 -14.08 24.76 18.69
CA GLY A 368 -13.06 25.58 19.31
C GLY A 368 -13.67 26.67 20.19
N ASN A 369 -12.92 27.10 21.19
CA ASN A 369 -13.23 28.26 21.99
C ASN A 369 -12.10 29.30 21.82
N ALA A 370 -12.10 30.35 22.63
CA ALA A 370 -11.07 31.40 22.56
C ALA A 370 -9.61 30.91 22.72
N ILE A 371 -9.39 29.67 23.15
CA ILE A 371 -8.09 29.07 23.44
C ILE A 371 -7.79 27.84 22.56
N GLY A 372 -8.84 27.18 22.00
CA GLY A 372 -8.70 25.91 21.25
C GLY A 372 -9.26 25.98 19.83
N GLU A 373 -8.63 25.23 18.91
CA GLU A 373 -9.08 25.08 17.52
C GLU A 373 -10.27 24.13 17.45
N SER A 374 -11.21 24.39 16.51
CA SER A 374 -12.27 23.45 16.18
C SER A 374 -11.67 22.16 15.58
N SER A 375 -12.21 21.01 15.98
CA SER A 375 -11.71 19.70 15.56
C SER A 375 -12.78 18.63 15.66
N ASP A 376 -12.47 17.42 15.19
CA ASP A 376 -13.26 16.21 15.47
C ASP A 376 -12.85 15.52 16.80
N GLY A 377 -12.01 16.17 17.59
CA GLY A 377 -11.42 15.63 18.82
C GLY A 377 -10.01 15.04 18.63
N THR A 378 -9.60 14.83 17.39
CA THR A 378 -8.27 14.31 17.03
C THR A 378 -7.59 15.21 16.01
N VAL A 379 -8.24 15.49 14.88
CA VAL A 379 -7.72 16.30 13.78
C VAL A 379 -8.41 17.66 13.74
N THR A 380 -7.63 18.75 13.69
CA THR A 380 -8.19 20.10 13.57
C THR A 380 -8.92 20.30 12.25
N LEU A 381 -9.95 21.15 12.24
CA LEU A 381 -10.64 21.51 10.99
C LEU A 381 -9.69 22.13 9.97
N ALA A 382 -8.74 22.93 10.40
CA ALA A 382 -7.72 23.53 9.53
C ALA A 382 -6.90 22.43 8.81
N SER A 383 -6.61 21.32 9.48
CA SER A 383 -5.90 20.20 8.85
C SER A 383 -6.82 19.39 7.94
N GLN A 384 -8.05 19.09 8.36
CA GLN A 384 -9.02 18.34 7.53
C GLN A 384 -9.41 19.11 6.27
N LEU A 385 -9.52 20.44 6.36
CA LEU A 385 -9.91 21.37 5.29
C LEU A 385 -8.71 22.10 4.67
N TYR A 386 -7.57 21.42 4.54
CA TYR A 386 -6.41 21.98 3.84
C TYR A 386 -6.75 22.39 2.41
N SER A 387 -6.33 23.60 1.99
CA SER A 387 -6.71 24.19 0.70
C SER A 387 -6.40 23.29 -0.49
N GLY A 388 -5.20 22.67 -0.53
CA GLY A 388 -4.84 21.76 -1.60
C GLY A 388 -5.76 20.54 -1.74
N ALA A 389 -6.30 20.03 -0.64
CA ALA A 389 -7.27 18.95 -0.67
C ALA A 389 -8.67 19.43 -1.12
N GLN A 390 -9.05 20.65 -0.72
CA GLN A 390 -10.31 21.28 -1.15
C GLN A 390 -10.33 21.57 -2.65
N GLU A 391 -9.21 21.98 -3.24
CA GLU A 391 -9.08 22.26 -4.68
C GLU A 391 -9.30 21.02 -5.55
N ASP A 392 -8.99 19.82 -5.03
CA ASP A 392 -9.22 18.53 -5.69
C ASP A 392 -10.61 17.94 -5.37
N ALA A 393 -11.24 18.42 -4.31
CA ALA A 393 -12.50 17.87 -3.87
C ALA A 393 -13.69 18.38 -4.74
N ARG A 394 -14.46 17.44 -5.28
CA ARG A 394 -15.72 17.77 -5.97
C ARG A 394 -16.75 18.37 -5.00
N ARG A 395 -16.79 17.86 -3.77
CA ARG A 395 -17.66 18.35 -2.70
C ARG A 395 -17.07 18.08 -1.33
N LEU A 396 -17.46 18.95 -0.38
CA LEU A 396 -17.12 18.82 1.05
C LEU A 396 -18.41 18.59 1.84
N TYR A 397 -18.32 17.70 2.84
CA TYR A 397 -19.46 17.36 3.72
C TYR A 397 -19.00 17.38 5.17
N GLY A 398 -19.65 18.18 5.99
CA GLY A 398 -19.35 18.29 7.42
C GLY A 398 -20.36 17.54 8.27
N PHE A 399 -19.89 16.89 9.32
CA PHE A 399 -20.68 16.11 10.26
C PHE A 399 -20.40 16.56 11.70
N ASP A 400 -21.44 16.73 12.51
CA ASP A 400 -21.29 16.98 13.95
C ASP A 400 -20.90 15.68 14.68
N GLU A 401 -19.78 15.13 14.27
CA GLU A 401 -19.24 13.84 14.71
C GLU A 401 -17.80 13.98 15.18
N THR A 402 -17.37 13.04 16.04
CA THR A 402 -15.97 12.89 16.44
C THR A 402 -15.19 12.13 15.36
N HIS A 403 -13.86 12.07 15.53
CA HIS A 403 -12.94 11.38 14.64
C HIS A 403 -13.33 9.91 14.35
N MET A 404 -13.85 9.21 15.37
CA MET A 404 -14.28 7.82 15.22
C MET A 404 -15.78 7.68 15.02
N SER A 405 -16.64 8.46 15.71
CA SER A 405 -18.10 8.32 15.60
C SER A 405 -18.62 8.60 14.19
N ILE A 406 -17.87 9.37 13.39
CA ILE A 406 -18.21 9.61 11.97
C ILE A 406 -18.25 8.33 11.14
N LEU A 407 -17.49 7.29 11.51
CA LEU A 407 -17.49 5.98 10.85
C LEU A 407 -18.73 5.15 11.21
N ASP A 408 -19.32 5.40 12.39
CA ASP A 408 -20.49 4.69 12.93
C ASP A 408 -21.81 5.50 12.74
N SER A 409 -21.72 6.64 12.05
CA SER A 409 -22.86 7.54 11.82
C SER A 409 -23.74 7.04 10.67
N MET A 410 -25.05 6.96 10.93
CA MET A 410 -26.06 6.64 9.91
C MET A 410 -26.05 7.67 8.77
N GLU A 411 -25.81 8.94 9.08
CA GLU A 411 -25.79 10.01 8.09
C GLU A 411 -24.60 9.85 7.15
N THR A 412 -23.42 9.54 7.70
CA THR A 412 -22.21 9.22 6.93
C THR A 412 -22.44 8.01 6.04
N SER A 413 -23.00 6.92 6.59
CA SER A 413 -23.27 5.69 5.83
C SER A 413 -24.25 5.92 4.68
N ARG A 414 -25.33 6.68 4.90
CA ARG A 414 -26.28 7.05 3.84
C ARG A 414 -25.63 7.88 2.74
N LEU A 415 -24.75 8.82 3.11
CA LEU A 415 -24.04 9.63 2.13
C LEU A 415 -23.07 8.75 1.32
N VAL A 416 -22.28 7.92 1.97
CA VAL A 416 -21.34 6.98 1.31
C VAL A 416 -22.08 6.11 0.29
N ASN A 417 -23.19 5.47 0.67
CA ASN A 417 -23.97 4.64 -0.24
C ASN A 417 -24.57 5.43 -1.42
N ARG A 418 -24.97 6.68 -1.20
CA ARG A 418 -25.43 7.57 -2.28
C ARG A 418 -24.29 7.85 -3.26
N LEU A 419 -23.10 8.24 -2.76
CA LEU A 419 -21.96 8.55 -3.60
C LEU A 419 -21.50 7.33 -4.41
N LEU A 420 -21.52 6.14 -3.80
CA LEU A 420 -21.23 4.87 -4.48
C LEU A 420 -22.23 4.62 -5.64
N ASN A 421 -23.54 4.81 -5.39
CA ASN A 421 -24.56 4.65 -6.43
C ASN A 421 -24.45 5.70 -7.54
N ASP A 422 -24.14 6.95 -7.20
CA ASP A 422 -23.98 8.05 -8.17
C ASP A 422 -22.73 7.87 -9.06
N ALA A 423 -21.71 7.15 -8.58
CA ALA A 423 -20.48 6.85 -9.32
C ALA A 423 -20.56 5.53 -10.10
N SER A 424 -21.58 4.71 -9.87
CA SER A 424 -21.78 3.46 -10.61
C SER A 424 -22.20 3.75 -12.05
N PRO A 425 -21.70 2.98 -13.05
CA PRO A 425 -22.02 3.18 -14.45
C PRO A 425 -23.50 2.94 -14.76
#